data_09dce1ed498241949b5bbdef3733f3e8
#
_entry.id   09dce1ed498241949b5bbdef3733f3e8
#
_cell.length_a   1.000
_cell.length_b   1.000
_cell.length_c   1.000
_cell.angle_alpha   90.00
_cell.angle_beta   90.00
_cell.angle_gamma   90.00
#
_symmetry.space_group_name_H-M   'P 1'
#
loop_
_entity.id
_entity.type
_entity.pdbx_description
1 polymer ?
#
loop_
_entity_poly.entity_id
_entity_poly.type
_entity_poly.pdbx_seq_one_letter_code
_entity_poly.pdbx_strand_id
1 'polypeptide(L)'
;YALLNCVCAYDPTGLGVPYGGHLASDAPATVVALAAQALVVLLDYGGGAPKTTEDINVFRELLASIEGGDNFDFLFLGLARLLNNVHEALNTTLPGSLAQIECYQEILILVWKLVELNENFAKHILTECDVCRIVVPCCFLAHQSRKDPSRVGLVHICTFILLKLSGERQFSVALNKPFDEKLPTDLPRFEGTHADLVVVVLHRMVVSGGDRLQPLYNCFL
;
A
#
# COMPACT_ATOMS: atom_id res chain seq x y z
N TYR A 1 17.93 1.87 -7.62
CA TYR A 1 17.44 3.25 -7.41
C TYR A 1 16.60 3.76 -8.57
N ALA A 2 17.02 3.61 -9.86
CA ALA A 2 16.29 4.17 -11.00
C ALA A 2 14.84 3.71 -11.09
N LEU A 3 14.57 2.41 -10.84
CA LEU A 3 13.22 1.86 -10.84
C LEU A 3 12.37 2.43 -9.69
N LEU A 4 12.94 2.57 -8.48
CA LEU A 4 12.23 3.20 -7.35
C LEU A 4 11.91 4.66 -7.65
N ASN A 5 12.85 5.41 -8.22
CA ASN A 5 12.59 6.78 -8.66
C ASN A 5 11.48 6.84 -9.71
N CYS A 6 11.49 5.94 -10.70
CA CYS A 6 10.46 5.87 -11.72
C CYS A 6 9.06 5.68 -11.11
N VAL A 7 8.95 4.77 -10.13
CA VAL A 7 7.68 4.49 -9.44
C VAL A 7 7.27 5.65 -8.54
N CYS A 8 8.16 6.11 -7.65
CA CYS A 8 7.82 7.10 -6.63
C CYS A 8 7.68 8.54 -7.17
N ALA A 9 8.31 8.86 -8.30
CA ALA A 9 8.16 10.18 -8.93
C ALA A 9 6.87 10.30 -9.77
N TYR A 10 6.24 9.18 -10.14
CA TYR A 10 5.04 9.21 -10.98
C TYR A 10 3.85 9.83 -10.26
N ASP A 11 3.19 10.76 -10.93
CA ASP A 11 1.96 11.40 -10.45
C ASP A 11 0.78 11.06 -11.39
N PRO A 12 -0.22 10.29 -10.91
CA PRO A 12 -1.38 9.90 -11.70
C PRO A 12 -2.42 11.03 -11.85
N THR A 13 -2.26 12.18 -11.17
CA THR A 13 -3.29 13.24 -11.15
C THR A 13 -3.46 13.96 -12.48
N GLY A 14 -2.59 13.72 -13.46
CA GLY A 14 -2.73 14.26 -14.82
C GLY A 14 -2.87 15.80 -14.82
N LEU A 15 -3.43 16.34 -15.91
CA LEU A 15 -3.64 17.79 -16.07
C LEU A 15 -4.91 18.30 -15.37
N GLY A 16 -5.66 17.47 -14.65
CA GLY A 16 -6.91 17.85 -14.00
C GLY A 16 -8.03 18.27 -14.97
N VAL A 17 -7.87 17.97 -16.26
CA VAL A 17 -8.85 18.33 -17.31
C VAL A 17 -9.88 17.20 -17.43
N PRO A 18 -11.19 17.49 -17.44
CA PRO A 18 -12.22 16.49 -17.71
C PRO A 18 -11.90 15.76 -19.03
N TYR A 19 -11.99 14.43 -18.99
CA TYR A 19 -11.62 13.55 -20.12
C TYR A 19 -10.16 13.61 -20.58
N GLY A 20 -9.26 14.20 -19.78
CA GLY A 20 -7.84 14.32 -20.10
C GLY A 20 -7.10 12.98 -20.21
N GLY A 21 -7.63 11.91 -19.61
CA GLY A 21 -7.08 10.56 -19.72
C GLY A 21 -7.01 10.00 -21.15
N HIS A 22 -7.87 10.49 -22.06
CA HIS A 22 -7.82 10.12 -23.48
C HIS A 22 -6.84 10.96 -24.31
N LEU A 23 -6.35 12.07 -23.76
CA LEU A 23 -5.41 12.97 -24.42
C LEU A 23 -3.94 12.73 -23.96
N ALA A 24 -3.75 12.11 -22.79
CA ALA A 24 -2.45 11.73 -22.28
C ALA A 24 -2.09 10.34 -22.80
N SER A 25 -0.83 10.14 -23.18
CA SER A 25 -0.30 8.80 -23.49
C SER A 25 -0.32 7.92 -22.24
N ASP A 26 -0.83 6.69 -22.33
CA ASP A 26 -0.76 5.68 -21.26
C ASP A 26 0.68 5.16 -21.04
N ALA A 27 1.64 5.59 -21.85
CA ALA A 27 3.02 5.13 -21.79
C ALA A 27 3.69 5.35 -20.44
N PRO A 28 3.56 6.51 -19.74
CA PRO A 28 4.14 6.68 -18.42
C PRO A 28 3.57 5.71 -17.38
N ALA A 29 2.25 5.48 -17.37
CA ALA A 29 1.59 4.54 -16.46
C ALA A 29 2.07 3.10 -16.70
N THR A 30 2.20 2.70 -17.96
CA THR A 30 2.71 1.37 -18.35
C THR A 30 4.17 1.19 -17.91
N VAL A 31 5.03 2.20 -18.09
CA VAL A 31 6.42 2.14 -17.64
C VAL A 31 6.51 2.00 -16.13
N VAL A 32 5.68 2.74 -15.39
CA VAL A 32 5.61 2.65 -13.91
C VAL A 32 5.15 1.27 -13.46
N ALA A 33 4.13 0.71 -14.11
CA ALA A 33 3.66 -0.64 -13.81
C ALA A 33 4.76 -1.69 -14.05
N LEU A 34 5.45 -1.63 -15.20
CA LEU A 34 6.58 -2.52 -15.50
C LEU A 34 7.75 -2.33 -14.52
N ALA A 35 8.04 -1.10 -14.11
CA ALA A 35 9.07 -0.81 -13.12
C ALA A 35 8.72 -1.40 -11.74
N ALA A 36 7.46 -1.29 -11.31
CA ALA A 36 6.98 -1.87 -10.07
C ALA A 36 7.04 -3.41 -10.11
N GLN A 37 6.60 -4.03 -11.21
CA GLN A 37 6.69 -5.48 -11.42
C GLN A 37 8.13 -5.97 -11.40
N ALA A 38 9.03 -5.28 -12.10
CA ALA A 38 10.45 -5.60 -12.11
C ALA A 38 11.06 -5.54 -10.70
N LEU A 39 10.72 -4.52 -9.90
CA LEU A 39 11.17 -4.40 -8.51
C LEU A 39 10.68 -5.57 -7.67
N VAL A 40 9.41 -5.95 -7.77
CA VAL A 40 8.85 -7.09 -7.02
C VAL A 40 9.59 -8.37 -7.37
N VAL A 41 9.81 -8.66 -8.65
CA VAL A 41 10.56 -9.85 -9.11
C VAL A 41 12.00 -9.84 -8.59
N LEU A 42 12.70 -8.69 -8.67
CA LEU A 42 14.07 -8.56 -8.20
C LEU A 42 14.19 -8.76 -6.67
N LEU A 43 13.23 -8.23 -5.90
CA LEU A 43 13.19 -8.39 -4.45
C LEU A 43 12.81 -9.82 -4.00
N ASP A 44 12.15 -10.59 -4.87
CA ASP A 44 11.78 -11.97 -4.56
C ASP A 44 12.73 -13.01 -5.16
N TYR A 45 13.71 -12.57 -5.96
CA TYR A 45 14.72 -13.42 -6.58
C TYR A 45 15.55 -14.18 -5.53
N GLY A 46 15.72 -15.47 -5.71
CA GLY A 46 16.54 -16.34 -4.84
C GLY A 46 15.73 -17.23 -3.86
N GLY A 47 14.41 -17.25 -3.94
CA GLY A 47 13.53 -17.95 -2.98
C GLY A 47 13.42 -19.48 -3.13
N GLY A 48 14.16 -20.16 -4.00
CA GLY A 48 13.90 -21.58 -4.33
C GLY A 48 15.06 -22.56 -4.22
N ALA A 49 16.29 -22.12 -3.97
CA ALA A 49 17.46 -23.01 -3.90
C ALA A 49 17.91 -23.25 -2.45
N PRO A 50 18.53 -24.42 -2.12
CA PRO A 50 19.11 -24.65 -0.82
C PRO A 50 20.23 -23.63 -0.58
N LYS A 51 20.08 -22.86 0.46
CA LYS A 51 20.88 -21.72 0.83
C LYS A 51 22.32 -22.13 1.13
N THR A 52 23.21 -21.91 0.19
CA THR A 52 24.61 -21.69 0.49
C THR A 52 24.77 -20.20 0.87
N THR A 53 25.78 -19.89 1.67
CA THR A 53 26.09 -18.54 2.17
C THR A 53 26.32 -17.48 1.07
N GLU A 54 26.19 -17.83 -0.21
CA GLU A 54 26.40 -16.99 -1.38
C GLU A 54 25.11 -16.49 -2.05
N ASP A 55 23.92 -16.98 -1.63
CA ASP A 55 22.64 -16.63 -2.23
C ASP A 55 21.98 -15.42 -1.53
N ILE A 56 22.74 -14.36 -1.31
CA ILE A 56 22.22 -13.11 -0.75
C ILE A 56 21.52 -12.32 -1.87
N ASN A 57 20.25 -11.97 -1.68
CA ASN A 57 19.56 -11.09 -2.61
C ASN A 57 20.05 -9.65 -2.45
N VAL A 58 20.94 -9.22 -3.33
CA VAL A 58 21.54 -7.88 -3.33
C VAL A 58 20.50 -6.77 -3.39
N PHE A 59 19.35 -7.00 -4.04
CA PHE A 59 18.30 -5.97 -4.13
C PHE A 59 17.60 -5.75 -2.78
N ARG A 60 17.46 -6.80 -1.96
CA ARG A 60 16.96 -6.69 -0.58
C ARG A 60 17.94 -5.93 0.30
N GLU A 61 19.23 -6.21 0.18
CA GLU A 61 20.26 -5.47 0.91
C GLU A 61 20.31 -4.00 0.51
N LEU A 62 20.21 -3.70 -0.79
CA LEU A 62 20.14 -2.33 -1.28
C LEU A 62 18.90 -1.59 -0.77
N LEU A 63 17.76 -2.28 -0.63
CA LEU A 63 16.55 -1.70 -0.08
C LEU A 63 16.71 -1.43 1.43
N ALA A 64 17.31 -2.37 2.16
CA ALA A 64 17.60 -2.25 3.59
C ALA A 64 18.62 -1.14 3.89
N SER A 65 19.55 -0.88 2.97
CA SER A 65 20.61 0.12 3.11
C SER A 65 20.22 1.55 2.74
N ILE A 66 18.97 1.79 2.31
CA ILE A 66 18.50 3.16 2.05
C ILE A 66 18.47 3.92 3.38
N GLU A 67 19.07 5.10 3.39
CA GLU A 67 19.18 5.99 4.54
C GLU A 67 18.81 7.44 4.15
N GLY A 68 18.53 8.26 5.18
CA GLY A 68 18.23 9.68 5.05
C GLY A 68 16.75 10.00 4.99
N GLY A 69 16.34 11.00 5.80
CA GLY A 69 14.96 11.43 5.93
C GLY A 69 14.35 11.84 4.59
N ASP A 70 15.06 12.62 3.79
CA ASP A 70 14.59 13.05 2.47
C ASP A 70 14.30 11.88 1.53
N ASN A 71 15.12 10.82 1.57
CA ASN A 71 14.88 9.61 0.79
C ASN A 71 13.64 8.86 1.29
N PHE A 72 13.46 8.78 2.62
CA PHE A 72 12.30 8.14 3.22
C PHE A 72 11.02 8.92 2.92
N ASP A 73 11.05 10.25 3.01
CA ASP A 73 9.93 11.11 2.64
C ASP A 73 9.54 10.94 1.17
N PHE A 74 10.53 10.92 0.27
CA PHE A 74 10.30 10.71 -1.15
C PHE A 74 9.62 9.34 -1.42
N LEU A 75 10.14 8.27 -0.83
CA LEU A 75 9.58 6.93 -0.97
C LEU A 75 8.15 6.87 -0.39
N PHE A 76 7.97 7.37 0.83
CA PHE A 76 6.68 7.37 1.50
C PHE A 76 5.63 8.15 0.71
N LEU A 77 5.94 9.39 0.34
CA LEU A 77 5.01 10.28 -0.38
C LEU A 77 4.63 9.70 -1.75
N GLY A 78 5.60 9.14 -2.48
CA GLY A 78 5.36 8.50 -3.77
C GLY A 78 4.45 7.28 -3.65
N LEU A 79 4.79 6.35 -2.75
CA LEU A 79 4.01 5.12 -2.56
C LEU A 79 2.62 5.42 -1.98
N ALA A 80 2.51 6.32 -0.99
CA ALA A 80 1.23 6.73 -0.41
C ALA A 80 0.33 7.39 -1.47
N ARG A 81 0.86 8.28 -2.32
CA ARG A 81 0.12 8.90 -3.43
C ARG A 81 -0.45 7.85 -4.38
N LEU A 82 0.35 6.87 -4.76
CA LEU A 82 -0.10 5.79 -5.65
C LEU A 82 -1.17 4.91 -4.99
N LEU A 83 -1.03 4.57 -3.70
CA LEU A 83 -2.02 3.78 -2.99
C LEU A 83 -3.35 4.53 -2.81
N ASN A 84 -3.30 5.83 -2.48
CA ASN A 84 -4.52 6.63 -2.32
C ASN A 84 -5.26 6.83 -3.64
N ASN A 85 -4.56 6.85 -4.77
CA ASN A 85 -5.19 6.92 -6.09
C ASN A 85 -6.30 5.86 -6.28
N VAL A 86 -6.15 4.67 -5.67
CA VAL A 86 -7.10 3.56 -5.87
C VAL A 86 -8.52 3.91 -5.42
N HIS A 87 -8.70 4.57 -4.29
CA HIS A 87 -10.01 4.98 -3.80
C HIS A 87 -10.39 6.40 -4.22
N GLU A 88 -9.42 7.29 -4.37
CA GLU A 88 -9.64 8.65 -4.88
C GLU A 88 -10.17 8.64 -6.32
N ALA A 89 -9.63 7.79 -7.20
CA ALA A 89 -10.11 7.65 -8.57
C ALA A 89 -11.58 7.23 -8.65
N LEU A 90 -12.08 6.49 -7.66
CA LEU A 90 -13.48 6.10 -7.57
C LEU A 90 -14.39 7.20 -6.99
N ASN A 91 -13.81 8.17 -6.28
CA ASN A 91 -14.54 9.28 -5.63
C ASN A 91 -14.58 10.56 -6.47
N THR A 92 -13.96 10.59 -7.66
CA THR A 92 -13.93 11.80 -8.47
C THR A 92 -15.32 12.18 -8.97
N THR A 93 -15.66 13.46 -8.83
CA THR A 93 -16.93 14.01 -9.36
C THR A 93 -16.89 14.21 -10.87
N LEU A 94 -15.70 14.26 -11.46
CA LEU A 94 -15.48 14.43 -12.90
C LEU A 94 -14.96 13.11 -13.49
N PRO A 95 -15.75 12.39 -14.28
CA PRO A 95 -15.32 11.14 -14.89
C PRO A 95 -14.03 11.31 -15.70
N GLY A 96 -13.03 10.45 -15.47
CA GLY A 96 -11.76 10.45 -16.19
C GLY A 96 -10.79 11.59 -15.82
N SER A 97 -11.05 12.33 -14.73
CA SER A 97 -10.14 13.38 -14.25
C SER A 97 -8.89 12.82 -13.55
N LEU A 98 -8.97 11.61 -13.04
CA LEU A 98 -7.89 10.90 -12.38
C LEU A 98 -7.71 9.54 -13.04
N ALA A 99 -6.52 9.25 -13.54
CA ALA A 99 -6.19 7.93 -14.07
C ALA A 99 -6.04 6.93 -12.92
N GLN A 100 -6.77 5.81 -12.98
CA GLN A 100 -6.61 4.75 -12.00
C GLN A 100 -5.35 3.95 -12.32
N ILE A 101 -4.48 3.77 -11.33
CA ILE A 101 -3.31 2.91 -11.46
C ILE A 101 -3.71 1.44 -11.37
N GLU A 102 -3.10 0.59 -12.20
CA GLU A 102 -3.34 -0.84 -12.21
C GLU A 102 -2.38 -1.62 -11.30
N CYS A 103 -1.17 -1.08 -11.05
CA CYS A 103 -0.09 -1.74 -10.31
C CYS A 103 -0.16 -1.57 -8.79
N TYR A 104 -1.34 -1.32 -8.21
CA TYR A 104 -1.48 -1.11 -6.76
C TYR A 104 -1.08 -2.32 -5.90
N GLN A 105 -1.15 -3.54 -6.45
CA GLN A 105 -0.70 -4.75 -5.75
C GLN A 105 0.81 -4.77 -5.61
N GLU A 106 1.53 -4.42 -6.67
CA GLU A 106 2.97 -4.28 -6.67
C GLU A 106 3.42 -3.17 -5.72
N ILE A 107 2.68 -2.05 -5.68
CA ILE A 107 2.95 -0.96 -4.73
C ILE A 107 2.78 -1.43 -3.28
N LEU A 108 1.74 -2.20 -2.96
CA LEU A 108 1.58 -2.79 -1.62
C LEU A 108 2.74 -3.72 -1.25
N ILE A 109 3.20 -4.55 -2.20
CA ILE A 109 4.36 -5.42 -1.98
C ILE A 109 5.62 -4.59 -1.71
N LEU A 110 5.83 -3.49 -2.43
CA LEU A 110 6.96 -2.58 -2.20
C LEU A 110 6.89 -1.93 -0.82
N VAL A 111 5.71 -1.46 -0.39
CA VAL A 111 5.49 -0.91 0.97
C VAL A 111 5.81 -1.98 2.02
N TRP A 112 5.30 -3.20 1.85
CA TRP A 112 5.57 -4.28 2.78
C TRP A 112 7.06 -4.60 2.85
N LYS A 113 7.74 -4.73 1.71
CA LYS A 113 9.19 -5.00 1.66
C LYS A 113 10.01 -3.89 2.31
N LEU A 114 9.66 -2.63 2.11
CA LEU A 114 10.32 -1.49 2.77
C LEU A 114 10.14 -1.55 4.29
N VAL A 115 8.93 -1.76 4.78
CA VAL A 115 8.63 -1.83 6.22
C VAL A 115 9.26 -3.07 6.87
N GLU A 116 9.37 -4.19 6.11
CA GLU A 116 9.98 -5.43 6.60
C GLU A 116 11.50 -5.35 6.66
N LEU A 117 12.14 -4.84 5.60
CA LEU A 117 13.59 -4.92 5.40
C LEU A 117 14.34 -3.70 5.95
N ASN A 118 13.69 -2.53 6.06
CA ASN A 118 14.31 -1.29 6.49
C ASN A 118 13.64 -0.75 7.75
N GLU A 119 14.20 -1.08 8.93
CA GLU A 119 13.66 -0.63 10.21
C GLU A 119 13.70 0.90 10.36
N ASN A 120 14.69 1.57 9.78
CA ASN A 120 14.79 3.03 9.83
C ASN A 120 13.66 3.68 9.03
N PHE A 121 13.31 3.12 7.85
CA PHE A 121 12.14 3.55 7.10
C PHE A 121 10.86 3.33 7.89
N ALA A 122 10.68 2.14 8.50
CA ALA A 122 9.49 1.82 9.29
C ALA A 122 9.32 2.80 10.47
N LYS A 123 10.41 3.12 11.18
CA LYS A 123 10.39 4.12 12.26
C LYS A 123 10.08 5.51 11.74
N HIS A 124 10.72 5.94 10.65
CA HIS A 124 10.54 7.26 10.07
C HIS A 124 9.08 7.53 9.66
N ILE A 125 8.43 6.58 8.98
CA ILE A 125 7.03 6.76 8.56
C ILE A 125 6.04 6.86 9.73
N LEU A 126 6.41 6.31 10.89
CA LEU A 126 5.59 6.36 12.10
C LEU A 126 5.82 7.61 12.95
N THR A 127 6.99 8.27 12.84
CA THR A 127 7.34 9.43 13.64
C THR A 127 7.25 10.74 12.87
N GLU A 128 7.65 10.76 11.61
CA GLU A 128 7.79 11.97 10.80
C GLU A 128 6.70 12.09 9.73
N CYS A 129 6.07 10.96 9.34
CA CYS A 129 5.08 10.95 8.27
C CYS A 129 3.66 10.70 8.80
N ASP A 130 2.67 10.92 7.94
CA ASP A 130 1.29 10.54 8.21
C ASP A 130 1.01 9.12 7.71
N VAL A 131 1.29 8.14 8.56
CA VAL A 131 1.10 6.70 8.24
C VAL A 131 -0.35 6.35 7.88
N CYS A 132 -1.33 7.16 8.28
CA CYS A 132 -2.74 6.95 7.91
C CYS A 132 -2.93 6.95 6.39
N ARG A 133 -2.08 7.65 5.64
CA ARG A 133 -2.07 7.62 4.17
C ARG A 133 -1.72 6.25 3.56
N ILE A 134 -1.17 5.33 4.33
CA ILE A 134 -0.98 3.91 3.96
C ILE A 134 -2.09 3.05 4.56
N VAL A 135 -2.50 3.33 5.80
CA VAL A 135 -3.51 2.55 6.50
C VAL A 135 -4.87 2.60 5.81
N VAL A 136 -5.32 3.79 5.40
CA VAL A 136 -6.62 3.98 4.76
C VAL A 136 -6.76 3.15 3.48
N PRO A 137 -5.85 3.24 2.48
CA PRO A 137 -5.95 2.40 1.29
C PRO A 137 -5.78 0.90 1.60
N CYS A 138 -4.97 0.48 2.59
CA CYS A 138 -4.90 -0.91 3.02
C CYS A 138 -6.26 -1.39 3.55
N CYS A 139 -6.92 -0.62 4.40
CA CYS A 139 -8.25 -0.92 4.91
C CYS A 139 -9.29 -0.99 3.80
N PHE A 140 -9.28 -0.03 2.87
CA PHE A 140 -10.16 0.01 1.72
C PHE A 140 -10.01 -1.25 0.84
N LEU A 141 -8.78 -1.57 0.44
CA LEU A 141 -8.49 -2.71 -0.43
C LEU A 141 -8.80 -4.06 0.22
N ALA A 142 -8.45 -4.23 1.51
CA ALA A 142 -8.76 -5.43 2.27
C ALA A 142 -10.28 -5.62 2.37
N HIS A 143 -11.03 -4.56 2.71
CA HIS A 143 -12.48 -4.60 2.82
C HIS A 143 -13.15 -4.92 1.48
N GLN A 144 -12.75 -4.25 0.40
CA GLN A 144 -13.29 -4.46 -0.94
C GLN A 144 -13.06 -5.89 -1.43
N SER A 145 -11.88 -6.46 -1.11
CA SER A 145 -11.45 -7.76 -1.61
C SER A 145 -11.88 -8.95 -0.74
N ARG A 146 -12.45 -8.73 0.45
CA ARG A 146 -12.73 -9.74 1.48
C ARG A 146 -13.58 -10.92 1.01
N LYS A 147 -14.44 -10.72 0.02
CA LYS A 147 -15.36 -11.74 -0.52
C LYS A 147 -14.87 -12.35 -1.83
N ASP A 148 -13.83 -11.82 -2.44
CA ASP A 148 -13.32 -12.27 -3.71
C ASP A 148 -12.18 -13.30 -3.50
N PRO A 149 -12.40 -14.58 -3.82
CA PRO A 149 -11.38 -15.61 -3.66
C PRO A 149 -10.11 -15.38 -4.51
N SER A 150 -10.22 -14.66 -5.62
CA SER A 150 -9.08 -14.34 -6.49
C SER A 150 -8.15 -13.30 -5.87
N ARG A 151 -8.66 -12.53 -4.89
CA ARG A 151 -7.95 -11.41 -4.25
C ARG A 151 -7.46 -11.72 -2.81
N VAL A 152 -7.46 -13.00 -2.42
CA VAL A 152 -6.99 -13.41 -1.08
C VAL A 152 -5.55 -12.92 -0.81
N GLY A 153 -4.66 -13.00 -1.79
CA GLY A 153 -3.28 -12.49 -1.65
C GLY A 153 -3.22 -10.99 -1.34
N LEU A 154 -4.13 -10.20 -1.91
CA LEU A 154 -4.25 -8.76 -1.64
C LEU A 154 -4.69 -8.51 -0.19
N VAL A 155 -5.63 -9.29 0.33
CA VAL A 155 -6.05 -9.21 1.73
C VAL A 155 -4.89 -9.57 2.66
N HIS A 156 -4.11 -10.61 2.33
CA HIS A 156 -2.94 -11.02 3.10
C HIS A 156 -1.90 -9.90 3.20
N ILE A 157 -1.53 -9.27 2.08
CA ILE A 157 -0.50 -8.22 2.10
C ILE A 157 -0.95 -7.00 2.89
N CYS A 158 -2.22 -6.57 2.74
CA CYS A 158 -2.77 -5.48 3.56
C CYS A 158 -2.72 -5.82 5.05
N THR A 159 -3.10 -7.05 5.41
CA THR A 159 -3.06 -7.52 6.80
C THR A 159 -1.64 -7.54 7.35
N PHE A 160 -0.66 -8.03 6.59
CA PHE A 160 0.73 -8.08 7.03
C PHE A 160 1.36 -6.70 7.21
N ILE A 161 1.02 -5.73 6.36
CA ILE A 161 1.45 -4.34 6.56
C ILE A 161 0.89 -3.80 7.88
N LEU A 162 -0.42 -3.95 8.12
CA LEU A 162 -1.05 -3.50 9.35
C LEU A 162 -0.47 -4.20 10.58
N LEU A 163 -0.28 -5.52 10.51
CA LEU A 163 0.31 -6.32 11.59
C LEU A 163 1.74 -5.86 11.93
N LYS A 164 2.57 -5.65 10.90
CA LYS A 164 3.95 -5.20 11.12
C LYS A 164 3.99 -3.82 11.77
N LEU A 165 3.16 -2.89 11.32
CA LEU A 165 3.08 -1.54 11.89
C LEU A 165 2.50 -1.54 13.29
N SER A 166 1.54 -2.44 13.59
CA SER A 166 0.89 -2.52 14.92
C SER A 166 1.83 -2.95 16.05
N GLY A 167 2.97 -3.56 15.71
CA GLY A 167 4.02 -3.85 16.69
C GLY A 167 4.69 -2.60 17.29
N GLU A 168 4.50 -1.44 16.68
CA GLU A 168 5.13 -0.19 17.11
C GLU A 168 4.13 0.71 17.86
N ARG A 169 4.50 1.21 19.04
CA ARG A 169 3.64 2.10 19.85
C ARG A 169 3.19 3.34 19.09
N GLN A 170 4.06 3.92 18.27
CA GLN A 170 3.76 5.14 17.51
C GLN A 170 2.63 4.93 16.50
N PHE A 171 2.44 3.72 16.01
CA PHE A 171 1.31 3.38 15.15
C PHE A 171 -0.03 3.63 15.86
N SER A 172 -0.20 3.12 17.08
CA SER A 172 -1.42 3.35 17.86
C SER A 172 -1.68 4.84 18.12
N VAL A 173 -0.61 5.62 18.36
CA VAL A 173 -0.73 7.07 18.54
C VAL A 173 -1.20 7.75 17.25
N ALA A 174 -0.63 7.36 16.11
CA ALA A 174 -1.01 7.92 14.80
C ALA A 174 -2.48 7.63 14.45
N LEU A 175 -2.98 6.44 14.79
CA LEU A 175 -4.36 6.05 14.51
C LEU A 175 -5.43 6.79 15.35
N ASN A 176 -5.05 7.50 16.41
CA ASN A 176 -6.00 8.29 17.21
C ASN A 176 -6.47 9.59 16.53
N LYS A 177 -5.96 9.90 15.33
CA LYS A 177 -6.44 11.04 14.54
C LYS A 177 -7.88 10.79 14.08
N PRO A 178 -8.75 11.84 14.07
CA PRO A 178 -10.10 11.74 13.52
C PRO A 178 -10.08 11.23 12.08
N PHE A 179 -11.07 10.41 11.74
CA PHE A 179 -11.26 9.88 10.39
C PHE A 179 -12.45 10.58 9.74
N ASP A 180 -12.17 11.49 8.81
CA ASP A 180 -13.18 12.31 8.12
C ASP A 180 -13.34 11.96 6.64
N GLU A 181 -12.60 10.95 6.14
CA GLU A 181 -12.61 10.59 4.74
C GLU A 181 -13.85 9.77 4.35
N LYS A 182 -14.36 10.01 3.13
CA LYS A 182 -15.41 9.20 2.54
C LYS A 182 -14.81 8.14 1.65
N LEU A 183 -14.87 6.89 2.08
CA LEU A 183 -14.45 5.76 1.24
C LEU A 183 -15.62 5.28 0.37
N PRO A 184 -15.38 4.96 -0.91
CA PRO A 184 -16.41 4.43 -1.83
C PRO A 184 -16.66 2.93 -1.53
N THR A 185 -17.22 2.63 -0.38
CA THR A 185 -17.44 1.26 0.09
C THR A 185 -18.79 1.10 0.78
N ASP A 186 -19.17 -0.17 1.07
CA ASP A 186 -20.34 -0.54 1.85
C ASP A 186 -20.08 -0.51 3.38
N LEU A 187 -19.04 0.16 3.84
CA LEU A 187 -18.79 0.37 5.26
C LEU A 187 -19.89 1.22 5.88
N PRO A 188 -20.36 0.87 7.09
CA PRO A 188 -21.30 1.71 7.81
C PRO A 188 -20.63 3.06 8.08
N ARG A 189 -21.42 4.13 8.01
CA ARG A 189 -20.94 5.44 8.46
C ARG A 189 -20.69 5.39 9.96
N PHE A 190 -19.55 5.86 10.39
CA PHE A 190 -19.20 6.02 11.78
C PHE A 190 -18.47 7.34 11.97
N GLU A 191 -18.57 7.90 13.16
CA GLU A 191 -17.77 9.02 13.62
C GLU A 191 -16.72 8.45 14.57
N GLY A 192 -15.45 8.66 14.26
CA GLY A 192 -14.39 8.05 15.05
C GLY A 192 -13.00 8.39 14.53
N THR A 193 -12.07 7.55 14.85
CA THR A 193 -10.65 7.68 14.52
C THR A 193 -10.25 6.69 13.42
N HIS A 194 -9.02 6.79 12.93
CA HIS A 194 -8.45 5.77 12.04
C HIS A 194 -8.34 4.40 12.73
N ALA A 195 -8.20 4.37 14.07
CA ALA A 195 -8.26 3.11 14.82
C ALA A 195 -9.64 2.44 14.70
N ASP A 196 -10.71 3.23 14.80
CA ASP A 196 -12.09 2.71 14.60
C ASP A 196 -12.27 2.20 13.17
N LEU A 197 -11.71 2.85 12.16
CA LEU A 197 -11.71 2.34 10.79
C LEU A 197 -11.07 0.96 10.71
N VAL A 198 -9.87 0.79 11.28
CA VAL A 198 -9.16 -0.51 11.28
C VAL A 198 -10.01 -1.58 11.96
N VAL A 199 -10.56 -1.29 13.14
CA VAL A 199 -11.41 -2.23 13.90
C VAL A 199 -12.66 -2.61 13.10
N VAL A 200 -13.35 -1.65 12.50
CA VAL A 200 -14.56 -1.91 11.70
C VAL A 200 -14.24 -2.77 10.49
N VAL A 201 -13.12 -2.50 9.79
CA VAL A 201 -12.69 -3.30 8.63
C VAL A 201 -12.33 -4.71 9.06
N LEU A 202 -11.52 -4.91 10.10
CA LEU A 202 -11.14 -6.23 10.61
C LEU A 202 -12.37 -7.01 11.05
N HIS A 203 -13.30 -6.38 11.78
CA HIS A 203 -14.57 -7.02 12.16
C HIS A 203 -15.35 -7.48 10.92
N ARG A 204 -15.44 -6.64 9.88
CA ARG A 204 -16.12 -7.01 8.63
C ARG A 204 -15.42 -8.15 7.90
N MET A 205 -14.10 -8.22 7.96
CA MET A 205 -13.33 -9.33 7.38
C MET A 205 -13.62 -10.64 8.10
N VAL A 206 -13.72 -10.63 9.42
CA VAL A 206 -14.05 -11.83 10.21
C VAL A 206 -15.51 -12.28 9.97
N VAL A 207 -16.46 -11.35 9.98
CA VAL A 207 -17.90 -11.69 9.90
C VAL A 207 -18.34 -12.04 8.48
N SER A 208 -17.80 -11.38 7.46
CA SER A 208 -18.24 -11.53 6.07
C SER A 208 -17.14 -12.01 5.12
N GLY A 209 -15.95 -12.30 5.62
CA GLY A 209 -14.89 -12.97 4.88
C GLY A 209 -15.23 -14.43 4.63
N GLY A 210 -14.78 -14.99 3.51
CA GLY A 210 -14.94 -16.41 3.25
C GLY A 210 -13.96 -17.26 4.08
N ASP A 211 -14.17 -18.59 4.08
CA ASP A 211 -13.34 -19.57 4.80
C ASP A 211 -11.83 -19.46 4.48
N ARG A 212 -11.49 -18.90 3.33
CA ARG A 212 -10.09 -18.69 2.90
C ARG A 212 -9.35 -17.63 3.71
N LEU A 213 -10.06 -16.75 4.41
CA LEU A 213 -9.48 -15.77 5.33
C LEU A 213 -9.24 -16.33 6.74
N GLN A 214 -9.75 -17.53 7.03
CA GLN A 214 -9.61 -18.16 8.34
C GLN A 214 -8.15 -18.22 8.85
N PRO A 215 -7.12 -18.49 8.02
CA PRO A 215 -5.75 -18.46 8.47
C PRO A 215 -5.27 -17.09 8.98
N LEU A 216 -5.92 -16.00 8.54
CA LEU A 216 -5.58 -14.63 8.95
C LEU A 216 -6.27 -14.19 10.25
N TYR A 217 -7.27 -14.93 10.74
CA TYR A 217 -8.05 -14.50 11.92
C TYR A 217 -7.16 -14.30 13.15
N ASN A 218 -6.11 -15.11 13.31
CA ASN A 218 -5.15 -14.93 14.39
C ASN A 218 -4.28 -13.65 14.25
N CYS A 219 -4.22 -13.07 13.04
CA CYS A 219 -3.52 -11.81 12.79
C CYS A 219 -4.41 -10.59 13.05
N PHE A 220 -5.75 -10.79 13.15
CA PHE A 220 -6.71 -9.71 13.37
C PHE A 220 -6.96 -9.44 14.87
N LEU A 221 -6.61 -10.39 15.72
CA LEU A 221 -6.73 -10.34 17.17
C LEU A 221 -5.47 -9.80 17.85
#